data_0945f3feb1d8d1fc467c4d5a24b5dfa3
#
_entry.id   0945f3feb1d8d1fc467c4d5a24b5dfa3
#
_cell.length_a   1.000
_cell.length_b   1.000
_cell.length_c   1.000
_cell.angle_alpha   90.00
_cell.angle_beta   90.00
_cell.angle_gamma   90.00
#
_symmetry.space_group_name_H-M   'P 1'
#
loop_
_entity.id
_entity.type
_entity.pdbx_description
1 polymer ?
#
loop_
_entity_poly.entity_id
_entity_poly.type
_entity_poly.pdbx_seq_one_letter_code
_entity_poly.pdbx_strand_id
1 'polypeptide(L)'
;MCAAVCLLLNCGSKPTSASKQAEKDGIPVWVYGGRKDNTGLYAVGAGKLSNDITSRKMAVAQARLELAQSVEVSVKGITQTLVDDQGAEGDRQFLAALSENAALTTEAILNGSEQADMFKAGDGTIYVLMYLPKSTFVTELTKKASTFNRTSSAAYTEEKMAEAYEKYFSTNK
;
A
#
# COMPACT_ATOMS: atom_id res chain seq x y z
N MET A 1 -41.42 -2.92 35.88
CA MET A 1 -39.95 -2.95 35.81
C MET A 1 -39.57 -3.95 34.74
N CYS A 2 -39.31 -3.47 33.51
CA CYS A 2 -38.83 -4.30 32.38
C CYS A 2 -37.33 -4.02 32.19
N ALA A 3 -36.51 -5.00 32.52
CA ALA A 3 -35.07 -4.94 32.24
C ALA A 3 -34.81 -5.33 30.78
N ALA A 4 -34.44 -4.36 29.96
CA ALA A 4 -34.00 -4.60 28.60
C ALA A 4 -32.54 -5.11 28.63
N VAL A 5 -32.34 -6.39 28.31
CA VAL A 5 -31.03 -6.99 28.12
C VAL A 5 -30.55 -6.60 26.71
N CYS A 6 -29.62 -5.63 26.62
CA CYS A 6 -28.88 -5.36 25.42
C CYS A 6 -27.88 -6.48 25.15
N LEU A 7 -28.21 -7.39 24.26
CA LEU A 7 -27.26 -8.34 23.62
C LEU A 7 -26.33 -7.57 22.72
N LEU A 8 -25.14 -7.27 23.20
CA LEU A 8 -24.02 -6.81 22.35
C LEU A 8 -23.59 -7.98 21.47
N LEU A 9 -24.00 -7.95 20.20
CA LEU A 9 -23.47 -8.82 19.16
C LEU A 9 -22.00 -8.44 18.93
N ASN A 10 -21.13 -9.15 19.65
CA ASN A 10 -19.69 -9.07 19.42
C ASN A 10 -19.39 -9.78 18.08
N CYS A 11 -19.24 -9.00 17.00
CA CYS A 11 -18.83 -9.49 15.68
C CYS A 11 -17.35 -9.86 15.73
N GLY A 12 -16.99 -10.93 16.40
CA GLY A 12 -15.66 -11.48 16.51
C GLY A 12 -15.25 -12.11 15.18
N SER A 13 -14.48 -11.39 14.37
CA SER A 13 -13.80 -11.98 13.22
C SER A 13 -12.96 -13.16 13.67
N LYS A 14 -13.08 -14.31 13.00
CA LYS A 14 -12.28 -15.50 13.32
C LYS A 14 -10.80 -15.16 13.24
N PRO A 15 -9.97 -15.53 14.23
CA PRO A 15 -8.55 -15.24 14.23
C PRO A 15 -7.88 -15.91 13.01
N THR A 16 -7.12 -15.14 12.25
CA THR A 16 -6.35 -15.62 11.10
C THR A 16 -5.15 -16.46 11.54
N SER A 17 -4.54 -17.22 10.64
CA SER A 17 -3.31 -17.96 10.93
C SER A 17 -2.19 -17.02 11.42
N ALA A 18 -2.09 -15.83 10.83
CA ALA A 18 -1.14 -14.79 11.22
C ALA A 18 -1.37 -14.29 12.65
N SER A 19 -2.62 -14.07 13.07
CA SER A 19 -2.94 -13.60 14.44
C SER A 19 -2.62 -14.66 15.50
N LYS A 20 -2.88 -15.94 15.21
CA LYS A 20 -2.53 -17.05 16.13
C LYS A 20 -1.01 -17.21 16.29
N GLN A 21 -0.26 -17.07 15.19
CA GLN A 21 1.19 -17.14 15.24
C GLN A 21 1.78 -15.94 15.99
N ALA A 22 1.28 -14.74 15.73
CA ALA A 22 1.68 -13.51 16.41
C ALA A 22 1.50 -13.61 17.94
N GLU A 23 0.34 -14.13 18.39
CA GLU A 23 0.05 -14.34 19.81
C GLU A 23 1.02 -15.34 20.45
N LYS A 24 1.31 -16.46 19.76
CA LYS A 24 2.25 -17.49 20.23
C LYS A 24 3.67 -16.96 20.38
N ASP A 25 4.12 -16.12 19.47
CA ASP A 25 5.50 -15.63 19.42
C ASP A 25 5.67 -14.29 20.18
N GLY A 26 4.58 -13.69 20.68
CA GLY A 26 4.60 -12.37 21.32
C GLY A 26 5.02 -11.24 20.38
N ILE A 27 4.73 -11.40 19.10
CA ILE A 27 5.08 -10.45 18.02
C ILE A 27 3.81 -9.78 17.50
N PRO A 28 3.83 -8.49 17.13
CA PRO A 28 2.64 -7.83 16.57
C PRO A 28 2.09 -8.54 15.33
N VAL A 29 0.77 -8.61 15.20
CA VAL A 29 0.07 -9.30 14.10
C VAL A 29 0.53 -8.80 12.72
N TRP A 30 0.82 -7.49 12.59
CA TRP A 30 1.24 -6.91 11.34
C TRP A 30 2.59 -7.44 10.81
N VAL A 31 3.42 -8.03 11.67
CA VAL A 31 4.70 -8.65 11.25
C VAL A 31 4.46 -9.87 10.36
N TYR A 32 3.43 -10.67 10.65
CA TYR A 32 3.11 -11.88 9.89
C TYR A 32 2.10 -11.67 8.77
N GLY A 33 1.11 -10.83 9.02
CA GLY A 33 -0.02 -10.62 8.10
C GLY A 33 0.05 -9.33 7.29
N GLY A 34 1.02 -8.47 7.57
CA GLY A 34 0.98 -7.07 7.15
C GLY A 34 -0.21 -6.34 7.78
N ARG A 35 -0.39 -5.11 7.41
CA ARG A 35 -1.61 -4.34 7.67
C ARG A 35 -2.35 -4.13 6.37
N LYS A 36 -3.65 -4.40 6.37
CA LYS A 36 -4.53 -4.23 5.21
C LYS A 36 -5.75 -3.43 5.64
N ASP A 37 -5.84 -2.22 5.13
CA ASP A 37 -7.01 -1.38 5.27
C ASP A 37 -7.18 -0.51 4.00
N ASN A 38 -8.20 0.31 3.96
CA ASN A 38 -8.49 1.15 2.79
C ASN A 38 -7.74 2.49 2.81
N THR A 39 -6.84 2.71 3.77
CA THR A 39 -6.17 3.99 3.95
C THR A 39 -4.91 4.13 3.10
N GLY A 40 -4.32 3.02 2.69
CA GLY A 40 -3.11 3.02 1.86
C GLY A 40 -2.44 1.65 1.73
N LEU A 41 -1.18 1.69 1.31
CA LEU A 41 -0.32 0.51 1.17
C LEU A 41 0.61 0.38 2.37
N TYR A 42 0.86 -0.85 2.77
CA TYR A 42 1.75 -1.19 3.88
C TYR A 42 2.77 -2.23 3.44
N ALA A 43 3.98 -2.12 3.97
CA ALA A 43 5.00 -3.14 3.80
C ALA A 43 5.80 -3.33 5.09
N VAL A 44 6.25 -4.55 5.33
CA VAL A 44 7.03 -4.93 6.50
C VAL A 44 8.44 -5.25 6.09
N GLY A 45 9.42 -4.72 6.82
CA GLY A 45 10.82 -5.09 6.68
C GLY A 45 11.40 -5.57 8.00
N ALA A 46 12.41 -6.40 7.93
CA ALA A 46 13.12 -6.92 9.08
C ALA A 46 14.62 -6.66 8.97
N GLY A 47 15.27 -6.45 10.11
CA GLY A 47 16.71 -6.27 10.17
C GLY A 47 17.27 -6.83 11.47
N LYS A 48 18.37 -7.59 11.36
CA LYS A 48 19.11 -8.12 12.50
C LYS A 48 20.60 -8.00 12.22
N LEU A 49 21.22 -7.00 12.82
CA LEU A 49 22.66 -6.72 12.71
C LEU A 49 23.27 -6.55 14.10
N SER A 50 24.54 -6.16 14.17
CA SER A 50 25.31 -6.07 15.42
C SER A 50 24.79 -5.01 16.41
N ASN A 51 24.03 -4.03 15.95
CA ASN A 51 23.41 -3.02 16.80
C ASN A 51 22.04 -2.58 16.28
N ASP A 52 21.23 -2.00 17.18
CA ASP A 52 19.85 -1.61 16.90
C ASP A 52 19.71 -0.55 15.81
N ILE A 53 20.66 0.39 15.72
CA ILE A 53 20.60 1.47 14.73
C ILE A 53 20.76 0.91 13.32
N THR A 54 21.73 0.03 13.12
CA THR A 54 21.96 -0.60 11.81
C THR A 54 20.87 -1.61 11.47
N SER A 55 20.37 -2.36 12.46
CA SER A 55 19.23 -3.28 12.31
C SER A 55 17.98 -2.52 11.86
N ARG A 56 17.67 -1.37 12.49
CA ARG A 56 16.55 -0.52 12.08
C ARG A 56 16.73 0.04 10.67
N LYS A 57 17.92 0.53 10.31
CA LYS A 57 18.19 1.03 8.96
C LYS A 57 17.98 -0.06 7.91
N MET A 58 18.42 -1.29 8.18
CA MET A 58 18.18 -2.44 7.32
C MET A 58 16.69 -2.74 7.19
N ALA A 59 15.94 -2.79 8.30
CA ALA A 59 14.50 -3.04 8.30
C ALA A 59 13.74 -1.98 7.50
N VAL A 60 14.07 -0.70 7.66
CA VAL A 60 13.47 0.39 6.87
C VAL A 60 13.77 0.23 5.39
N ALA A 61 15.02 -0.09 5.01
CA ALA A 61 15.40 -0.28 3.60
C ALA A 61 14.63 -1.44 2.98
N GLN A 62 14.50 -2.56 3.70
CA GLN A 62 13.74 -3.72 3.24
C GLN A 62 12.25 -3.41 3.10
N ALA A 63 11.63 -2.76 4.10
CA ALA A 63 10.22 -2.38 4.04
C ALA A 63 9.95 -1.43 2.85
N ARG A 64 10.87 -0.48 2.58
CA ARG A 64 10.75 0.39 1.41
C ARG A 64 10.85 -0.34 0.08
N LEU A 65 11.72 -1.35 -0.01
CA LEU A 65 11.84 -2.18 -1.21
C LEU A 65 10.53 -2.96 -1.48
N GLU A 66 9.97 -3.59 -0.47
CA GLU A 66 8.69 -4.29 -0.55
C GLU A 66 7.54 -3.34 -0.92
N LEU A 67 7.54 -2.14 -0.33
CA LEU A 67 6.55 -1.11 -0.65
C LEU A 67 6.70 -0.66 -2.11
N ALA A 68 7.92 -0.49 -2.61
CA ALA A 68 8.21 -0.13 -3.99
C ALA A 68 7.65 -1.14 -4.99
N GLN A 69 7.86 -2.43 -4.73
CA GLN A 69 7.32 -3.52 -5.56
C GLN A 69 5.78 -3.48 -5.57
N SER A 70 5.16 -3.28 -4.41
CA SER A 70 3.71 -3.17 -4.29
C SER A 70 3.16 -1.96 -5.06
N VAL A 71 3.85 -0.80 -4.98
CA VAL A 71 3.49 0.42 -5.73
C VAL A 71 3.62 0.19 -7.23
N GLU A 72 4.71 -0.40 -7.69
CA GLU A 72 4.94 -0.65 -9.13
C GLU A 72 3.85 -1.56 -9.72
N VAL A 73 3.51 -2.65 -9.03
CA VAL A 73 2.43 -3.55 -9.43
C VAL A 73 1.09 -2.81 -9.45
N SER A 74 0.83 -1.99 -8.43
CA SER A 74 -0.42 -1.22 -8.33
C SER A 74 -0.53 -0.15 -9.44
N VAL A 75 0.56 0.56 -9.76
CA VAL A 75 0.58 1.52 -10.88
C VAL A 75 0.21 0.83 -12.19
N LYS A 76 0.83 -0.32 -12.49
CA LYS A 76 0.52 -1.09 -13.70
C LYS A 76 -0.93 -1.57 -13.72
N GLY A 77 -1.42 -2.09 -12.60
CA GLY A 77 -2.80 -2.60 -12.49
C GLY A 77 -3.85 -1.50 -12.61
N ILE A 78 -3.63 -0.35 -11.97
CA ILE A 78 -4.53 0.82 -12.08
C ILE A 78 -4.53 1.37 -13.50
N THR A 79 -3.35 1.45 -14.15
CA THR A 79 -3.22 1.86 -15.55
C THR A 79 -4.02 0.94 -16.46
N GLN A 80 -3.94 -0.39 -16.26
CA GLN A 80 -4.73 -1.35 -17.03
C GLN A 80 -6.24 -1.15 -16.81
N THR A 81 -6.67 -0.92 -15.58
CA THR A 81 -8.09 -0.63 -15.26
C THR A 81 -8.60 0.60 -16.00
N LEU A 82 -7.78 1.65 -16.11
CA LEU A 82 -8.12 2.86 -16.87
C LEU A 82 -8.22 2.60 -18.38
N VAL A 83 -7.32 1.77 -18.95
CA VAL A 83 -7.38 1.37 -20.36
C VAL A 83 -8.69 0.64 -20.66
N ASP A 84 -9.07 -0.29 -19.81
CA ASP A 84 -10.27 -1.12 -20.02
C ASP A 84 -11.56 -0.28 -19.93
N ASP A 85 -11.57 0.77 -19.12
CA ASP A 85 -12.75 1.61 -18.91
C ASP A 85 -12.96 2.68 -20.01
N GLN A 86 -11.90 3.18 -20.64
CA GLN A 86 -12.01 4.36 -21.52
C GLN A 86 -12.09 4.07 -23.02
N GLY A 87 -11.77 2.87 -23.48
CA GLY A 87 -11.99 2.43 -24.88
C GLY A 87 -11.32 3.26 -26.01
N ALA A 88 -10.61 4.32 -25.69
CA ALA A 88 -10.08 5.28 -26.64
C ALA A 88 -8.62 4.99 -27.04
N GLU A 89 -8.34 5.00 -28.36
CA GLU A 89 -7.04 4.60 -28.93
C GLU A 89 -5.89 5.56 -28.55
N GLY A 90 -6.16 6.86 -28.39
CA GLY A 90 -5.15 7.87 -28.00
C GLY A 90 -4.75 7.78 -26.52
N ASP A 91 -5.63 7.31 -25.67
CA ASP A 91 -5.36 7.16 -24.24
C ASP A 91 -4.53 5.89 -23.96
N ARG A 92 -4.63 4.86 -24.80
CA ARG A 92 -3.82 3.63 -24.68
C ARG A 92 -2.32 3.88 -24.79
N GLN A 93 -1.88 4.73 -25.71
CA GLN A 93 -0.46 5.06 -25.85
C GLN A 93 0.08 5.80 -24.63
N PHE A 94 -0.71 6.71 -24.08
CA PHE A 94 -0.39 7.42 -22.84
C PHE A 94 -0.31 6.48 -21.64
N LEU A 95 -1.31 5.62 -21.46
CA LEU A 95 -1.36 4.67 -20.36
C LEU A 95 -0.26 3.59 -20.49
N ALA A 96 0.11 3.20 -21.71
CA ALA A 96 1.27 2.36 -21.96
C ALA A 96 2.57 3.05 -21.53
N ALA A 97 2.76 4.34 -21.89
CA ALA A 97 3.93 5.11 -21.46
C ALA A 97 4.00 5.28 -19.94
N LEU A 98 2.87 5.47 -19.24
CA LEU A 98 2.83 5.52 -17.79
C LEU A 98 3.21 4.18 -17.14
N SER A 99 2.76 3.07 -17.72
CA SER A 99 3.11 1.72 -17.30
C SER A 99 4.58 1.40 -17.54
N GLU A 100 5.13 1.78 -18.71
CA GLU A 100 6.55 1.60 -19.04
C GLU A 100 7.49 2.41 -18.14
N ASN A 101 7.01 3.58 -17.67
CA ASN A 101 7.74 4.42 -16.72
C ASN A 101 7.34 4.19 -15.25
N ALA A 102 6.75 3.03 -14.93
CA ALA A 102 6.27 2.73 -13.60
C ALA A 102 7.36 2.85 -12.52
N ALA A 103 8.60 2.50 -12.80
CA ALA A 103 9.71 2.62 -11.84
C ALA A 103 9.97 4.08 -11.43
N LEU A 104 10.00 5.03 -12.38
CA LEU A 104 10.18 6.46 -12.09
C LEU A 104 8.96 7.05 -11.34
N THR A 105 7.78 6.56 -11.66
CA THR A 105 6.54 6.92 -10.97
C THR A 105 6.56 6.40 -9.53
N THR A 106 7.02 5.16 -9.33
CA THR A 106 7.17 4.52 -8.03
C THR A 106 8.09 5.31 -7.11
N GLU A 107 9.25 5.76 -7.60
CA GLU A 107 10.19 6.56 -6.81
C GLU A 107 9.54 7.85 -6.28
N ALA A 108 8.80 8.57 -7.13
CA ALA A 108 8.11 9.78 -6.73
C ALA A 108 7.03 9.51 -5.66
N ILE A 109 6.25 8.45 -5.83
CA ILE A 109 5.20 8.04 -4.89
C ILE A 109 5.81 7.64 -3.54
N LEU A 110 6.92 6.90 -3.54
CA LEU A 110 7.60 6.43 -2.32
C LEU A 110 8.16 7.55 -1.44
N ASN A 111 8.43 8.73 -1.99
CA ASN A 111 8.88 9.88 -1.22
C ASN A 111 7.85 10.34 -0.18
N GLY A 112 6.57 9.99 -0.36
CA GLY A 112 5.52 10.24 0.61
C GLY A 112 5.25 9.09 1.59
N SER A 113 6.09 8.05 1.59
CA SER A 113 5.96 6.94 2.54
C SER A 113 6.57 7.30 3.90
N GLU A 114 5.95 6.80 4.97
CA GLU A 114 6.36 7.02 6.35
C GLU A 114 6.48 5.72 7.15
N GLN A 115 7.21 5.74 8.25
CA GLN A 115 7.26 4.63 9.19
C GLN A 115 6.02 4.68 10.08
N ALA A 116 5.12 3.70 9.95
CA ALA A 116 3.89 3.62 10.74
C ALA A 116 4.11 2.95 12.09
N ASP A 117 5.01 1.95 12.17
CA ASP A 117 5.27 1.22 13.40
C ASP A 117 6.66 0.58 13.41
N MET A 118 7.11 0.16 14.59
CA MET A 118 8.36 -0.56 14.79
C MET A 118 8.24 -1.50 15.99
N PHE A 119 8.78 -2.70 15.85
CA PHE A 119 8.84 -3.68 16.92
C PHE A 119 10.22 -4.33 17.00
N LYS A 120 10.77 -4.48 18.21
CA LYS A 120 12.00 -5.23 18.47
C LYS A 120 11.65 -6.54 19.15
N ALA A 121 11.95 -7.65 18.49
CA ALA A 121 11.75 -8.97 19.04
C ALA A 121 12.82 -9.33 20.08
N GLY A 122 12.52 -10.33 20.93
CA GLY A 122 13.41 -10.78 21.99
C GLY A 122 14.76 -11.33 21.49
N ASP A 123 14.83 -11.79 20.25
CA ASP A 123 16.05 -12.25 19.59
C ASP A 123 16.92 -11.12 19.01
N GLY A 124 16.50 -9.87 19.17
CA GLY A 124 17.16 -8.67 18.66
C GLY A 124 16.78 -8.27 17.23
N THR A 125 15.89 -9.01 16.56
CA THR A 125 15.36 -8.62 15.25
C THR A 125 14.48 -7.39 15.38
N ILE A 126 14.69 -6.39 14.53
CA ILE A 126 13.86 -5.19 14.44
C ILE A 126 12.96 -5.31 13.20
N TYR A 127 11.66 -5.17 13.41
CA TYR A 127 10.65 -5.09 12.37
C TYR A 127 10.17 -3.65 12.23
N VAL A 128 9.96 -3.23 11.00
CA VAL A 128 9.43 -1.90 10.67
C VAL A 128 8.24 -2.07 9.74
N LEU A 129 7.16 -1.37 10.05
CA LEU A 129 6.00 -1.20 9.18
C LEU A 129 6.10 0.14 8.49
N MET A 130 6.24 0.13 7.17
CA MET A 130 6.13 1.32 6.34
C MET A 130 4.70 1.48 5.83
N TYR A 131 4.29 2.72 5.66
CA TYR A 131 2.96 3.11 5.20
C TYR A 131 3.05 4.16 4.10
N LEU A 132 2.24 4.00 3.07
CA LEU A 132 2.04 4.97 2.02
C LEU A 132 0.55 5.33 1.96
N PRO A 133 0.15 6.57 2.30
CA PRO A 133 -1.23 7.01 2.23
C PRO A 133 -1.80 6.88 0.81
N LYS A 134 -3.05 6.43 0.69
CA LYS A 134 -3.79 6.39 -0.58
C LYS A 134 -3.83 7.75 -1.27
N SER A 135 -4.08 8.82 -0.51
CA SER A 135 -4.10 10.18 -1.05
C SER A 135 -2.78 10.55 -1.71
N THR A 136 -1.65 10.28 -1.05
CA THR A 136 -0.31 10.52 -1.62
C THR A 136 -0.09 9.70 -2.89
N PHE A 137 -0.47 8.41 -2.89
CA PHE A 137 -0.36 7.56 -4.07
C PHE A 137 -1.15 8.15 -5.25
N VAL A 138 -2.43 8.49 -5.05
CA VAL A 138 -3.32 9.02 -6.10
C VAL A 138 -2.81 10.37 -6.61
N THR A 139 -2.45 11.30 -5.70
CA THR A 139 -1.95 12.63 -6.08
C THR A 139 -0.66 12.54 -6.91
N GLU A 140 0.33 11.76 -6.49
CA GLU A 140 1.57 11.62 -7.22
C GLU A 140 1.40 10.86 -8.55
N LEU A 141 0.53 9.87 -8.60
CA LEU A 141 0.18 9.20 -9.85
C LEU A 141 -0.48 10.16 -10.84
N THR A 142 -1.46 10.96 -10.39
CA THR A 142 -2.15 11.98 -11.21
C THR A 142 -1.16 13.03 -11.72
N LYS A 143 -0.27 13.51 -10.86
CA LYS A 143 0.75 14.47 -11.22
C LYS A 143 1.72 13.93 -12.28
N LYS A 144 2.15 12.68 -12.17
CA LYS A 144 2.96 12.03 -13.18
C LYS A 144 2.19 11.84 -14.49
N ALA A 145 0.93 11.40 -14.42
CA ALA A 145 0.06 11.30 -15.57
C ALA A 145 -0.05 12.63 -16.33
N SER A 146 -0.26 13.76 -15.63
CA SER A 146 -0.35 15.09 -16.24
C SER A 146 0.96 15.57 -16.89
N THR A 147 2.11 15.04 -16.46
CA THR A 147 3.43 15.39 -17.03
C THR A 147 3.66 14.74 -18.39
N PHE A 148 3.13 13.53 -18.59
CA PHE A 148 3.30 12.78 -19.84
C PHE A 148 2.36 13.24 -20.94
N ASN A 149 1.19 13.80 -20.61
CA ASN A 149 0.23 14.23 -21.62
C ASN A 149 -0.46 15.56 -21.28
N ARG A 150 0.10 16.65 -21.78
CA ARG A 150 -0.48 18.00 -21.63
C ARG A 150 -1.82 18.19 -22.35
N THR A 151 -2.10 17.37 -23.36
CA THR A 151 -3.29 17.49 -24.21
C THR A 151 -4.49 16.74 -23.64
N SER A 152 -4.27 15.66 -22.88
CA SER A 152 -5.32 14.82 -22.26
C SER A 152 -5.41 14.98 -20.73
N SER A 153 -4.76 15.99 -20.16
CA SER A 153 -4.70 16.18 -18.69
C SER A 153 -6.08 16.34 -18.03
N ALA A 154 -7.07 16.83 -18.77
CA ALA A 154 -8.47 16.90 -18.30
C ALA A 154 -9.14 15.53 -18.13
N ALA A 155 -8.58 14.48 -18.73
CA ALA A 155 -9.14 13.12 -18.66
C ALA A 155 -8.70 12.36 -17.41
N TYR A 156 -7.55 12.74 -16.80
CA TYR A 156 -6.93 12.03 -15.65
C TYR A 156 -6.95 12.88 -14.40
N THR A 157 -8.14 13.20 -13.90
CA THR A 157 -8.32 13.92 -12.63
C THR A 157 -7.99 13.03 -11.44
N GLU A 158 -7.70 13.63 -10.28
CA GLU A 158 -7.51 12.87 -9.03
C GLU A 158 -8.72 12.00 -8.70
N GLU A 159 -9.93 12.44 -9.02
CA GLU A 159 -11.16 11.68 -8.81
C GLU A 159 -11.17 10.38 -9.62
N LYS A 160 -10.88 10.45 -10.93
CA LYS A 160 -10.80 9.26 -11.79
C LYS A 160 -9.68 8.31 -11.39
N MET A 161 -8.52 8.86 -10.99
CA MET A 161 -7.42 8.04 -10.47
C MET A 161 -7.79 7.37 -9.14
N ALA A 162 -8.53 8.05 -8.27
CA ALA A 162 -9.03 7.49 -7.02
C ALA A 162 -10.07 6.39 -7.27
N GLU A 163 -10.98 6.56 -8.22
CA GLU A 163 -11.93 5.52 -8.64
C GLU A 163 -11.23 4.29 -9.20
N ALA A 164 -10.24 4.47 -10.08
CA ALA A 164 -9.45 3.38 -10.63
C ALA A 164 -8.63 2.65 -9.54
N TYR A 165 -8.11 3.38 -8.56
CA TYR A 165 -7.46 2.81 -7.38
C TYR A 165 -8.45 1.91 -6.61
N GLU A 166 -9.63 2.42 -6.26
CA GLU A 166 -10.63 1.64 -5.53
C GLU A 166 -11.06 0.39 -6.32
N LYS A 167 -11.31 0.55 -7.62
CA LYS A 167 -11.69 -0.56 -8.49
C LYS A 167 -10.61 -1.64 -8.53
N TYR A 168 -9.35 -1.26 -8.73
CA TYR A 168 -8.23 -2.19 -8.75
C TYR A 168 -8.10 -2.97 -7.44
N PHE A 169 -8.11 -2.27 -6.30
CA PHE A 169 -7.96 -2.92 -5.00
C PHE A 169 -9.21 -3.67 -4.52
N SER A 170 -10.39 -3.37 -5.02
CA SER A 170 -11.60 -4.16 -4.74
C SER A 170 -11.61 -5.49 -5.48
N THR A 171 -11.04 -5.54 -6.67
CA THR A 171 -11.00 -6.73 -7.53
C THR A 171 -9.87 -7.69 -7.14
N ASN A 172 -8.78 -7.18 -6.55
CA ASN A 172 -7.57 -7.94 -6.21
C ASN A 172 -7.40 -8.17 -4.69
N LYS A 173 -8.51 -8.30 -3.94
CA LYS A 173 -8.52 -8.63 -2.49
C LYS A 173 -8.31 -10.11 -2.22
#